data_e13b8b4b25855b2ef85215e1df3aee09
#
_entry.id   e13b8b4b25855b2ef85215e1df3aee09
#
_cell.length_a   1.000
_cell.length_b   1.000
_cell.length_c   1.000
_cell.angle_alpha   90.00
_cell.angle_beta   90.00
_cell.angle_gamma   90.00
#
_symmetry.space_group_name_H-M   'P 1'
#
loop_
_entity.id
_entity.type
_entity.pdbx_description
1 polymer ?
#
loop_
_entity_poly.entity_id
_entity_poly.type
_entity_poly.pdbx_seq_one_letter_code
_entity_poly.pdbx_strand_id
1 'polypeptide(L)'
;MWQSGYPTAGLFMIHSNVMKDGKVVGWSTVSRETGFGTALCDPLNPKTWPAPGKRGQRPGCKQILGKEGISGGYNHFCSGQVTTPKSEIIMFGGHNKDIEWLRHFDYANGNEQQMKVYSKPLTSGRWYPGVATLTDGKILMVAGVAKSGCSNYYVDLKTCATANNPTVQLYDPETKQLGGERLDMRDQLFEAFPMSTYPHVIVTPDGALCYTYSLESSPGLAFFISGVAIAAKKSLVKYARQGDGSLMGTSFKKVSAWPERPGPGWVYPQTGQGILLPMEPPYNKMEFIAAGGSRKENATQFTPASDLAWKIELTDPAAQWENVGRMPQERVMGDSVILCDGTIGFFNGAGTGIAGWGTPLTYTYADGVTYNCQTHCSMADRDGRFEHRAPIIYDPKTGAFTERDSLAKAVRPRLYHSSAVLLPSCQVMVSGSDVTGDTTAEVYSPPYLFRGPRPVIVSGSDAIVQGQPLSVKYTSQEPVTKALLLRTSATTHSMPFDARALWLPIKPTSTPGQAVLEMPANPNLTPPGMYMVVLHTAKGAVSNGHIVSVYQRK
;
A
#
# COMPACT_ATOMS: atom_id res chain seq x y z
N MET A 1 17.59 -11.36 7.39
CA MET A 1 18.23 -10.69 8.59
C MET A 1 17.46 -9.43 8.91
N TRP A 2 17.35 -9.08 10.20
CA TRP A 2 16.67 -7.86 10.65
C TRP A 2 17.65 -6.89 11.31
N GLN A 3 17.44 -5.60 11.06
CA GLN A 3 17.97 -4.51 11.88
C GLN A 3 16.80 -3.89 12.63
N SER A 4 16.88 -3.76 13.93
CA SER A 4 15.76 -3.35 14.80
C SER A 4 16.07 -2.10 15.61
N GLY A 5 15.03 -1.51 16.20
CA GLY A 5 15.14 -0.40 17.14
C GLY A 5 15.34 0.97 16.50
N TYR A 6 15.01 1.16 15.20
CA TYR A 6 15.09 2.44 14.52
C TYR A 6 13.99 3.39 15.04
N PRO A 7 14.33 4.48 15.76
CA PRO A 7 13.32 5.36 16.35
C PRO A 7 12.55 6.14 15.30
N THR A 8 11.21 6.16 15.38
CA THR A 8 10.31 6.86 14.45
C THR A 8 9.84 8.22 15.00
N ALA A 9 10.68 8.89 15.79
CA ALA A 9 10.39 10.17 16.43
C ALA A 9 9.14 10.17 17.34
N GLY A 10 8.82 9.02 17.95
CA GLY A 10 7.64 8.85 18.80
C GLY A 10 6.34 8.63 18.04
N LEU A 11 6.40 8.36 16.72
CA LEU A 11 5.23 8.14 15.90
C LEU A 11 5.01 6.67 15.57
N PHE A 12 3.77 6.25 15.56
CA PHE A 12 3.34 5.03 14.90
C PHE A 12 3.17 5.33 13.41
N MET A 13 4.11 4.91 12.57
CA MET A 13 4.04 5.17 11.14
C MET A 13 2.98 4.27 10.50
N ILE A 14 1.71 4.67 10.63
CA ILE A 14 0.54 3.97 10.10
C ILE A 14 0.48 4.07 8.58
N HIS A 15 0.92 5.21 8.06
CA HIS A 15 1.11 5.47 6.64
C HIS A 15 2.60 5.62 6.35
N SER A 16 3.07 5.07 5.25
CA SER A 16 4.47 5.17 4.82
C SER A 16 4.60 5.34 3.32
N ASN A 17 5.51 6.24 2.88
CA ASN A 17 5.82 6.50 1.48
C ASN A 17 7.33 6.62 1.30
N VAL A 18 7.85 6.04 0.23
CA VAL A 18 9.27 6.18 -0.16
C VAL A 18 9.41 7.38 -1.09
N MET A 19 10.34 8.26 -0.77
CA MET A 19 10.62 9.50 -1.49
C MET A 19 11.77 9.32 -2.50
N LYS A 20 11.94 10.30 -3.40
CA LYS A 20 12.96 10.26 -4.47
C LYS A 20 14.40 10.11 -3.97
N ASP A 21 14.71 10.63 -2.80
CA ASP A 21 16.02 10.50 -2.15
C ASP A 21 16.19 9.23 -1.31
N GLY A 22 15.21 8.31 -1.36
CA GLY A 22 15.22 7.05 -0.64
C GLY A 22 14.78 7.16 0.83
N LYS A 23 14.46 8.34 1.31
CA LYS A 23 13.89 8.52 2.65
C LYS A 23 12.44 8.04 2.69
N VAL A 24 11.94 7.82 3.90
CA VAL A 24 10.56 7.41 4.15
C VAL A 24 9.83 8.50 4.91
N VAL A 25 8.74 8.98 4.34
CA VAL A 25 7.79 9.84 5.06
C VAL A 25 6.67 8.98 5.60
N GLY A 26 6.42 9.09 6.89
CA GLY A 26 5.31 8.40 7.53
C GLY A 26 4.50 9.32 8.42
N TRP A 27 3.23 8.97 8.63
CA TRP A 27 2.35 9.70 9.53
C TRP A 27 1.39 8.79 10.28
N SER A 28 0.85 9.37 11.35
CA SER A 28 -0.09 8.75 12.27
C SER A 28 -1.26 9.69 12.55
N THR A 29 -2.06 9.37 13.54
CA THR A 29 -2.98 10.32 14.15
C THR A 29 -2.20 11.47 14.80
N VAL A 30 -2.76 12.66 14.78
CA VAL A 30 -2.23 13.78 15.57
C VAL A 30 -2.49 13.48 17.05
N SER A 31 -1.42 13.31 17.85
CA SER A 31 -1.60 13.17 19.29
C SER A 31 -1.94 14.52 19.90
N ARG A 32 -2.84 14.52 20.89
CA ARG A 32 -3.17 15.73 21.65
C ARG A 32 -1.97 16.28 22.44
N GLU A 33 -1.01 15.40 22.75
CA GLU A 33 0.15 15.74 23.58
C GLU A 33 1.33 16.27 22.79
N THR A 34 1.57 15.76 21.58
CA THR A 34 2.75 16.12 20.79
C THR A 34 2.45 17.06 19.61
N GLY A 35 1.19 17.18 19.20
CA GLY A 35 0.76 18.05 18.10
C GLY A 35 1.27 17.65 16.70
N PHE A 36 2.04 16.55 16.58
CA PHE A 36 2.73 16.18 15.35
C PHE A 36 2.34 14.78 14.90
N GLY A 37 1.96 14.67 13.63
CA GLY A 37 1.55 13.41 13.03
C GLY A 37 2.45 12.91 11.90
N THR A 38 3.57 13.58 11.59
CA THR A 38 4.41 13.24 10.41
C THR A 38 5.89 13.19 10.76
N ALA A 39 6.59 12.18 10.27
CA ALA A 39 8.03 12.01 10.42
C ALA A 39 8.71 11.72 9.08
N LEU A 40 9.94 12.20 8.93
CA LEU A 40 10.84 11.87 7.85
C LEU A 40 11.98 11.01 8.39
N CYS A 41 12.13 9.84 7.82
CA CYS A 41 13.11 8.84 8.20
C CYS A 41 14.15 8.64 7.09
N ASP A 42 15.41 8.48 7.47
CA ASP A 42 16.52 8.13 6.56
C ASP A 42 17.09 6.75 6.94
N PRO A 43 16.36 5.65 6.62
CA PRO A 43 16.74 4.31 7.05
C PRO A 43 18.01 3.78 6.35
N LEU A 44 18.44 4.41 5.27
CA LEU A 44 19.65 4.03 4.53
C LEU A 44 20.93 4.67 5.11
N ASN A 45 20.79 5.67 5.97
CA ASN A 45 21.92 6.33 6.60
C ASN A 45 22.31 5.63 7.91
N PRO A 46 23.46 4.93 7.97
CA PRO A 46 23.86 4.19 9.18
C PRO A 46 24.05 5.08 10.40
N LYS A 47 24.25 6.39 10.23
CA LYS A 47 24.40 7.35 11.34
C LYS A 47 23.08 7.63 12.07
N THR A 48 21.94 7.30 11.46
CA THR A 48 20.62 7.48 12.07
C THR A 48 20.18 6.26 12.88
N TRP A 49 20.88 5.13 12.75
CA TRP A 49 20.61 3.93 13.55
C TRP A 49 21.17 4.06 14.96
N PRO A 50 20.47 3.50 15.97
CA PRO A 50 21.03 3.43 17.32
C PRO A 50 22.29 2.56 17.33
N ALA A 51 23.27 2.92 18.18
CA ALA A 51 24.43 2.07 18.40
C ALA A 51 23.98 0.72 19.01
N PRO A 52 24.65 -0.40 18.69
CA PRO A 52 24.31 -1.70 19.24
C PRO A 52 24.21 -1.64 20.78
N GLY A 53 23.08 -2.10 21.33
CA GLY A 53 22.82 -2.13 22.78
C GLY A 53 22.41 -0.80 23.42
N LYS A 54 22.31 0.30 22.67
CA LYS A 54 21.83 1.60 23.19
C LYS A 54 20.48 1.95 22.58
N ARG A 55 19.44 2.00 23.40
CA ARG A 55 18.11 2.49 23.03
C ARG A 55 18.10 4.02 23.03
N GLY A 56 17.51 4.63 21.98
CA GLY A 56 16.93 5.97 22.06
C GLY A 56 17.86 7.18 22.03
N GLN A 57 19.15 7.07 21.71
CA GLN A 57 20.06 8.21 21.77
C GLN A 57 20.28 8.96 20.44
N ARG A 58 19.72 8.51 19.32
CA ARG A 58 19.73 9.24 18.04
C ARG A 58 18.35 9.18 17.43
N PRO A 59 17.77 10.32 17.00
CA PRO A 59 16.51 10.30 16.28
C PRO A 59 16.74 9.67 14.92
N GLY A 60 16.23 8.46 14.69
CA GLY A 60 16.24 7.82 13.38
C GLY A 60 15.39 8.58 12.38
N CYS A 61 14.29 9.15 12.85
CA CYS A 61 13.40 10.02 12.11
C CYS A 61 13.36 11.41 12.75
N LYS A 62 13.05 12.41 11.94
CA LYS A 62 12.74 13.76 12.41
C LYS A 62 11.24 13.99 12.30
N GLN A 63 10.66 14.64 13.29
CA GLN A 63 9.32 15.22 13.14
C GLN A 63 9.38 16.35 12.13
N ILE A 64 8.45 16.37 11.20
CA ILE A 64 8.37 17.41 10.19
C ILE A 64 7.38 18.47 10.67
N LEU A 65 7.90 19.67 10.91
CA LEU A 65 7.13 20.85 11.30
C LEU A 65 6.86 21.69 10.05
N GLY A 66 5.67 21.63 9.48
CA GLY A 66 5.22 22.63 8.52
C GLY A 66 4.95 23.96 9.22
N LYS A 67 5.45 25.09 8.71
CA LYS A 67 5.16 26.43 9.24
C LYS A 67 3.67 26.78 9.25
N GLU A 68 2.85 26.07 8.46
CA GLU A 68 1.41 26.23 8.37
C GLU A 68 0.73 24.88 8.58
N GLY A 69 0.92 24.34 9.75
CA GLY A 69 -0.04 23.48 10.33
C GLY A 69 -0.31 22.13 9.73
N ILE A 70 0.72 21.25 9.60
CA ILE A 70 0.48 19.93 10.14
C ILE A 70 0.21 20.07 11.64
N SER A 71 0.74 21.11 12.27
CA SER A 71 0.40 21.55 13.64
C SER A 71 -0.99 22.20 13.78
N GLY A 72 -1.68 22.53 12.70
CA GLY A 72 -3.01 23.19 12.73
C GLY A 72 -4.17 22.28 13.07
N GLY A 73 -3.94 21.10 13.63
CA GLY A 73 -5.01 20.17 14.02
C GLY A 73 -5.51 19.28 12.89
N TYR A 74 -4.72 19.09 11.85
CA TYR A 74 -5.07 18.26 10.69
C TYR A 74 -4.69 16.79 10.92
N ASN A 75 -5.65 15.90 10.73
CA ASN A 75 -5.49 14.47 10.95
C ASN A 75 -5.66 13.69 9.64
N HIS A 76 -4.53 13.37 8.98
CA HIS A 76 -4.50 12.56 7.74
C HIS A 76 -4.63 11.07 7.99
N PHE A 77 -4.88 10.68 9.18
CA PHE A 77 -5.12 9.30 9.55
C PHE A 77 -6.26 8.71 8.70
N CYS A 78 -6.03 7.53 8.15
CA CYS A 78 -7.01 6.84 7.29
C CYS A 78 -7.31 7.58 5.96
N SER A 79 -6.38 8.39 5.45
CA SER A 79 -6.45 8.96 4.10
C SER A 79 -6.06 7.95 3.01
N GLY A 80 -6.52 8.15 1.79
CA GLY A 80 -5.91 7.59 0.59
C GLY A 80 -4.67 8.39 0.19
N GLN A 81 -3.66 7.77 -0.43
CA GLN A 81 -2.40 8.44 -0.72
C GLN A 81 -1.75 7.96 -2.00
N VAL A 82 -1.12 8.88 -2.72
CA VAL A 82 -0.29 8.59 -3.90
C VAL A 82 0.96 9.45 -3.90
N THR A 83 2.00 8.98 -4.60
CA THR A 83 3.24 9.75 -4.81
C THR A 83 3.38 10.11 -6.29
N THR A 84 3.54 11.42 -6.59
CA THR A 84 3.66 11.94 -7.95
C THR A 84 5.08 11.76 -8.51
N PRO A 85 5.30 11.91 -9.84
CA PRO A 85 6.64 11.95 -10.43
C PRO A 85 7.56 13.02 -9.86
N LYS A 86 6.98 14.08 -9.29
CA LYS A 86 7.71 15.18 -8.65
C LYS A 86 8.10 14.92 -7.20
N SER A 87 7.86 13.69 -6.70
CA SER A 87 8.08 13.32 -5.29
C SER A 87 7.15 14.05 -4.31
N GLU A 88 5.98 14.48 -4.78
CA GLU A 88 4.92 15.02 -3.93
C GLU A 88 4.04 13.87 -3.43
N ILE A 89 3.65 13.90 -2.17
CA ILE A 89 2.63 13.01 -1.62
C ILE A 89 1.31 13.75 -1.64
N ILE A 90 0.28 13.14 -2.22
CA ILE A 90 -1.07 13.68 -2.20
C ILE A 90 -1.94 12.77 -1.35
N MET A 91 -2.58 13.35 -0.34
CA MET A 91 -3.43 12.67 0.62
C MET A 91 -4.88 13.13 0.43
N PHE A 92 -5.80 12.18 0.40
CA PHE A 92 -7.23 12.41 0.17
C PHE A 92 -8.03 11.95 1.37
N GLY A 93 -8.78 12.89 1.96
CA GLY A 93 -9.54 12.63 3.16
C GLY A 93 -8.68 12.51 4.40
N GLY A 94 -9.18 11.83 5.40
CA GLY A 94 -8.54 11.70 6.70
C GLY A 94 -9.56 11.42 7.79
N HIS A 95 -9.30 11.86 9.02
CA HIS A 95 -10.13 11.60 10.18
C HIS A 95 -10.75 12.89 10.73
N ASN A 96 -11.96 12.81 11.27
CA ASN A 96 -12.71 13.93 11.86
C ASN A 96 -12.88 15.11 10.89
N LYS A 97 -12.41 16.30 11.24
CA LYS A 97 -12.53 17.51 10.42
C LYS A 97 -11.76 17.44 9.10
N ASP A 98 -10.80 16.52 9.00
CA ASP A 98 -9.92 16.39 7.83
C ASP A 98 -10.44 15.42 6.80
N ILE A 99 -11.55 14.77 7.07
CA ILE A 99 -12.25 13.87 6.16
C ILE A 99 -12.63 14.55 4.82
N GLU A 100 -12.82 15.88 4.86
CA GLU A 100 -13.22 16.71 3.72
C GLU A 100 -12.07 17.45 3.05
N TRP A 101 -10.81 17.02 3.27
CA TRP A 101 -9.66 17.73 2.74
C TRP A 101 -8.76 16.86 1.88
N LEU A 102 -8.25 17.48 0.83
CA LEU A 102 -7.12 17.01 0.02
C LEU A 102 -5.89 17.83 0.38
N ARG A 103 -4.72 17.17 0.49
CA ARG A 103 -3.46 17.84 0.77
C ARG A 103 -2.34 17.34 -0.11
N HIS A 104 -1.52 18.28 -0.55
CA HIS A 104 -0.22 18.04 -1.17
C HIS A 104 0.88 18.26 -0.17
N PHE A 105 1.76 17.32 -0.08
CA PHE A 105 2.99 17.39 0.65
C PHE A 105 4.14 17.43 -0.37
N ASP A 106 4.68 18.63 -0.61
CA ASP A 106 5.75 18.86 -1.58
C ASP A 106 7.11 18.67 -0.91
N TYR A 107 7.80 17.60 -1.31
CA TYR A 107 9.14 17.26 -0.86
C TYR A 107 10.16 17.31 -2.01
N ALA A 108 9.80 17.86 -3.17
CA ALA A 108 10.53 17.73 -4.43
C ALA A 108 12.02 18.17 -4.38
N ASN A 109 12.38 19.04 -3.46
CA ASN A 109 13.73 19.64 -3.39
C ASN A 109 14.60 19.08 -2.26
N GLY A 110 14.17 18.06 -1.53
CA GLY A 110 14.93 17.50 -0.40
C GLY A 110 15.16 18.47 0.77
N ASN A 111 14.60 19.66 0.69
CA ASN A 111 14.75 20.69 1.71
C ASN A 111 13.56 20.65 2.67
N GLU A 112 13.77 20.02 3.81
CA GLU A 112 12.77 19.86 4.87
C GLU A 112 12.19 21.20 5.38
N GLN A 113 12.92 22.30 5.22
CA GLN A 113 12.51 23.64 5.67
C GLN A 113 11.60 24.36 4.66
N GLN A 114 11.51 23.84 3.44
CA GLN A 114 10.72 24.43 2.34
C GLN A 114 9.49 23.61 1.95
N MET A 115 9.07 22.68 2.80
CA MET A 115 7.88 21.90 2.52
C MET A 115 6.64 22.79 2.41
N LYS A 116 6.01 22.70 1.26
CA LYS A 116 4.75 23.38 0.99
C LYS A 116 3.60 22.41 1.16
N VAL A 117 2.63 22.79 1.97
CA VAL A 117 1.36 22.07 2.09
C VAL A 117 0.30 22.88 1.36
N TYR A 118 -0.24 22.29 0.30
CA TYR A 118 -1.42 22.81 -0.38
C TYR A 118 -2.63 22.03 0.13
N SER A 119 -3.69 22.73 0.52
CA SER A 119 -4.93 22.13 0.99
C SER A 119 -6.11 22.60 0.16
N LYS A 120 -7.02 21.70 -0.16
CA LYS A 120 -8.26 21.98 -0.89
C LYS A 120 -9.41 21.15 -0.31
N PRO A 121 -10.59 21.73 -0.08
CA PRO A 121 -11.74 20.95 0.35
C PRO A 121 -12.16 19.97 -0.76
N LEU A 122 -12.53 18.76 -0.36
CA LEU A 122 -13.25 17.78 -1.17
C LEU A 122 -14.74 18.18 -1.19
N THR A 123 -15.46 17.70 -2.19
CA THR A 123 -16.91 17.94 -2.28
C THR A 123 -17.68 17.19 -1.20
N SER A 124 -17.19 15.99 -0.83
CA SER A 124 -17.70 15.23 0.32
C SER A 124 -16.56 14.58 1.10
N GLY A 125 -16.83 14.24 2.35
CA GLY A 125 -15.88 13.57 3.23
C GLY A 125 -15.49 12.17 2.71
N ARG A 126 -14.20 11.80 2.89
CA ARG A 126 -13.67 10.47 2.54
C ARG A 126 -12.78 9.94 3.64
N TRP A 127 -13.33 9.05 4.45
CA TRP A 127 -12.57 8.25 5.39
C TRP A 127 -12.35 6.87 4.79
N TYR A 128 -11.10 6.42 4.68
CA TYR A 128 -10.69 5.18 4.01
C TYR A 128 -11.02 5.12 2.49
N PRO A 129 -10.70 6.15 1.67
CA PRO A 129 -10.93 6.04 0.23
C PRO A 129 -9.89 5.15 -0.45
N GLY A 130 -10.29 4.46 -1.50
CA GLY A 130 -9.38 3.90 -2.49
C GLY A 130 -8.88 5.00 -3.43
N VAL A 131 -7.61 4.92 -3.83
CA VAL A 131 -7.02 5.89 -4.77
C VAL A 131 -6.14 5.18 -5.79
N ALA A 132 -6.09 5.72 -7.01
CA ALA A 132 -5.17 5.27 -8.06
C ALA A 132 -4.77 6.41 -8.99
N THR A 133 -3.52 6.38 -9.43
CA THR A 133 -3.03 7.26 -10.49
C THR A 133 -3.43 6.70 -11.86
N LEU A 134 -4.12 7.50 -12.65
CA LEU A 134 -4.52 7.16 -14.01
C LEU A 134 -3.36 7.38 -15.00
N THR A 135 -3.52 6.86 -16.21
CA THR A 135 -2.51 6.92 -17.27
C THR A 135 -2.10 8.35 -17.64
N ASP A 136 -3.04 9.29 -17.56
CA ASP A 136 -2.84 10.72 -17.82
C ASP A 136 -2.38 11.52 -16.59
N GLY A 137 -1.96 10.85 -15.53
CA GLY A 137 -1.46 11.47 -14.30
C GLY A 137 -2.54 12.00 -13.36
N LYS A 138 -3.82 12.00 -13.78
CA LYS A 138 -4.91 12.33 -12.86
C LYS A 138 -5.08 11.25 -11.81
N ILE A 139 -5.57 11.63 -10.65
CA ILE A 139 -5.77 10.73 -9.53
C ILE A 139 -7.27 10.51 -9.34
N LEU A 140 -7.67 9.24 -9.34
CA LEU A 140 -9.03 8.83 -9.06
C LEU A 140 -9.17 8.50 -7.58
N MET A 141 -10.17 9.08 -6.94
CA MET A 141 -10.65 8.71 -5.61
C MET A 141 -11.93 7.89 -5.75
N VAL A 142 -12.01 6.79 -5.04
CA VAL A 142 -13.16 5.88 -5.06
C VAL A 142 -13.65 5.66 -3.63
N ALA A 143 -14.94 5.86 -3.40
CA ALA A 143 -15.61 5.59 -2.13
C ALA A 143 -14.96 6.27 -0.91
N GLY A 144 -14.76 5.52 0.15
CA GLY A 144 -14.57 6.01 1.51
C GLY A 144 -15.91 6.39 2.14
N VAL A 145 -15.96 6.56 3.44
CA VAL A 145 -17.19 6.98 4.13
C VAL A 145 -17.14 8.45 4.49
N ALA A 146 -18.27 9.14 4.39
CA ALA A 146 -18.35 10.60 4.61
C ALA A 146 -18.33 11.02 6.08
N LYS A 147 -18.22 10.08 7.01
CA LYS A 147 -18.18 10.35 8.45
C LYS A 147 -17.27 9.37 9.16
N SER A 148 -16.31 9.86 9.93
CA SER A 148 -15.46 9.01 10.76
C SER A 148 -16.26 8.21 11.76
N GLY A 149 -15.87 6.96 12.00
CA GLY A 149 -16.59 6.04 12.89
C GLY A 149 -17.78 5.32 12.25
N CYS A 150 -18.09 5.62 10.99
CA CYS A 150 -19.17 4.99 10.25
C CYS A 150 -18.68 3.94 9.24
N SER A 151 -17.63 3.23 9.57
CA SER A 151 -17.13 2.07 8.81
C SER A 151 -17.07 0.85 9.71
N ASN A 152 -17.29 -0.32 9.16
CA ASN A 152 -17.26 -1.65 9.77
C ASN A 152 -18.60 -2.21 10.27
N TYR A 153 -18.57 -3.44 10.80
CA TYR A 153 -19.75 -4.23 11.19
C TYR A 153 -20.54 -3.70 12.39
N TYR A 154 -19.95 -2.82 13.19
CA TYR A 154 -20.54 -2.35 14.46
C TYR A 154 -21.16 -0.96 14.34
N VAL A 155 -21.47 -0.56 13.12
CA VAL A 155 -21.98 0.78 12.83
C VAL A 155 -23.46 0.86 13.21
N ASP A 156 -23.81 1.83 14.04
CA ASP A 156 -25.22 2.23 14.18
C ASP A 156 -25.68 2.96 12.92
N LEU A 157 -26.44 2.27 12.09
CA LEU A 157 -26.92 2.80 10.82
C LEU A 157 -27.84 4.01 10.96
N LYS A 158 -28.50 4.19 12.09
CA LYS A 158 -29.33 5.37 12.32
C LYS A 158 -28.46 6.62 12.39
N THR A 159 -27.32 6.53 13.07
CA THR A 159 -26.38 7.65 13.19
C THR A 159 -25.48 7.81 11.97
N CYS A 160 -25.33 6.78 11.15
CA CYS A 160 -24.45 6.72 9.98
C CYS A 160 -25.19 6.71 8.63
N ALA A 161 -26.50 6.91 8.61
CA ALA A 161 -27.30 6.88 7.38
C ALA A 161 -26.79 7.83 6.28
N THR A 162 -26.23 8.97 6.67
CA THR A 162 -25.67 9.98 5.75
C THR A 162 -24.19 9.79 5.45
N ALA A 163 -23.55 8.75 5.99
CA ALA A 163 -22.13 8.52 5.83
C ALA A 163 -21.76 7.74 4.56
N ASN A 164 -22.75 7.17 3.88
CA ASN A 164 -22.50 6.48 2.62
C ASN A 164 -22.05 7.48 1.54
N ASN A 165 -20.88 7.25 0.97
CA ASN A 165 -20.34 8.06 -0.12
C ASN A 165 -20.10 7.18 -1.37
N PRO A 166 -21.16 6.89 -2.16
CA PRO A 166 -21.05 6.05 -3.35
C PRO A 166 -20.55 6.83 -4.57
N THR A 167 -19.56 7.70 -4.38
CA THR A 167 -19.07 8.58 -5.44
C THR A 167 -17.62 8.28 -5.80
N VAL A 168 -17.25 8.67 -7.01
CA VAL A 168 -15.87 8.79 -7.47
C VAL A 168 -15.57 10.24 -7.81
N GLN A 169 -14.29 10.64 -7.70
CA GLN A 169 -13.87 12.00 -8.00
C GLN A 169 -12.46 11.98 -8.58
N LEU A 170 -12.19 12.86 -9.54
CA LEU A 170 -10.89 13.03 -10.16
C LEU A 170 -10.19 14.27 -9.62
N TYR A 171 -8.87 14.17 -9.48
CA TYR A 171 -8.00 15.28 -9.16
C TYR A 171 -6.84 15.34 -10.15
N ASP A 172 -6.53 16.55 -10.63
CA ASP A 172 -5.39 16.81 -11.50
C ASP A 172 -4.28 17.48 -10.68
N PRO A 173 -3.16 16.76 -10.41
CA PRO A 173 -2.07 17.33 -9.60
C PRO A 173 -1.29 18.43 -10.30
N GLU A 174 -1.29 18.50 -11.63
CA GLU A 174 -0.59 19.54 -12.39
C GLU A 174 -1.32 20.88 -12.32
N THR A 175 -2.64 20.86 -12.55
CA THR A 175 -3.47 22.08 -12.50
C THR A 175 -4.00 22.37 -11.10
N LYS A 176 -3.88 21.42 -10.16
CA LYS A 176 -4.46 21.45 -8.82
C LYS A 176 -6.00 21.61 -8.84
N GLN A 177 -6.62 21.10 -9.87
CA GLN A 177 -8.07 21.15 -10.06
C GLN A 177 -8.72 19.86 -9.58
N LEU A 178 -9.85 20.01 -8.89
CA LEU A 178 -10.71 18.93 -8.46
C LEU A 178 -11.94 18.88 -9.38
N GLY A 179 -12.20 17.70 -9.94
CA GLY A 179 -13.43 17.43 -10.72
C GLY A 179 -14.65 17.32 -9.81
N GLY A 180 -15.83 17.40 -10.40
CA GLY A 180 -17.08 17.13 -9.69
C GLY A 180 -17.18 15.66 -9.24
N GLU A 181 -17.99 15.42 -8.24
CA GLU A 181 -18.35 14.05 -7.84
C GLU A 181 -19.22 13.40 -8.90
N ARG A 182 -19.02 12.10 -9.08
CA ARG A 182 -19.69 11.29 -10.08
C ARG A 182 -20.27 10.03 -9.45
N LEU A 183 -21.41 9.63 -9.96
CA LEU A 183 -22.16 8.46 -9.53
C LEU A 183 -21.99 7.26 -10.48
N ASP A 184 -21.00 7.28 -11.34
CA ASP A 184 -20.79 6.26 -12.38
C ASP A 184 -20.63 4.83 -11.81
N MET A 185 -20.15 4.72 -10.57
CA MET A 185 -19.99 3.45 -9.85
C MET A 185 -20.99 3.30 -8.69
N ARG A 186 -22.06 4.10 -8.71
CA ARG A 186 -22.97 4.24 -7.57
C ARG A 186 -23.52 2.91 -7.06
N ASP A 187 -24.00 2.06 -7.94
CA ASP A 187 -24.72 0.86 -7.51
C ASP A 187 -23.83 -0.05 -6.65
N GLN A 188 -22.59 -0.32 -7.10
CA GLN A 188 -21.66 -1.15 -6.37
C GLN A 188 -21.14 -0.48 -5.09
N LEU A 189 -20.85 0.82 -5.15
CA LEU A 189 -20.35 1.56 -4.00
C LEU A 189 -21.44 1.78 -2.95
N PHE A 190 -22.67 1.99 -3.39
CA PHE A 190 -23.82 2.16 -2.51
C PHE A 190 -24.12 0.88 -1.72
N GLU A 191 -24.12 -0.26 -2.41
CA GLU A 191 -24.32 -1.57 -1.82
C GLU A 191 -23.18 -1.98 -0.87
N ALA A 192 -21.95 -1.50 -1.11
CA ALA A 192 -20.79 -1.83 -0.30
C ALA A 192 -20.77 -1.16 1.08
N PHE A 193 -21.60 -0.13 1.31
CA PHE A 193 -21.65 0.55 2.61
C PHE A 193 -22.19 -0.36 3.72
N PRO A 194 -21.59 -0.37 4.94
CA PRO A 194 -20.51 0.49 5.45
C PRO A 194 -19.08 -0.02 5.17
N MET A 195 -18.93 -1.00 4.31
CA MET A 195 -17.66 -1.65 3.95
C MET A 195 -17.02 -1.08 2.68
N SER A 196 -17.47 0.09 2.22
CA SER A 196 -16.93 0.82 1.07
C SER A 196 -15.60 1.54 1.40
N THR A 197 -14.72 0.84 2.12
CA THR A 197 -13.49 1.38 2.68
C THR A 197 -12.25 0.71 2.10
N TYR A 198 -11.25 1.50 1.74
CA TYR A 198 -10.00 1.06 1.13
C TYR A 198 -10.18 0.01 0.02
N PRO A 199 -11.01 0.25 -1.00
CA PRO A 199 -11.02 -0.64 -2.14
C PRO A 199 -9.67 -0.59 -2.86
N HIS A 200 -9.18 -1.74 -3.32
CA HIS A 200 -8.07 -1.75 -4.27
C HIS A 200 -8.56 -1.18 -5.61
N VAL A 201 -7.88 -0.19 -6.13
CA VAL A 201 -8.18 0.43 -7.42
C VAL A 201 -6.99 0.22 -8.35
N ILE A 202 -7.19 -0.46 -9.46
CA ILE A 202 -6.12 -0.94 -10.34
C ILE A 202 -6.40 -0.49 -11.78
N VAL A 203 -5.44 0.18 -12.41
CA VAL A 203 -5.47 0.49 -13.85
C VAL A 203 -4.96 -0.71 -14.62
N THR A 204 -5.79 -1.25 -15.52
CA THR A 204 -5.45 -2.41 -16.37
C THR A 204 -4.80 -1.99 -17.69
N PRO A 205 -4.17 -2.92 -18.45
CA PRO A 205 -3.50 -2.59 -19.71
C PRO A 205 -4.39 -1.97 -20.77
N ASP A 206 -5.68 -2.23 -20.76
CA ASP A 206 -6.67 -1.59 -21.64
C ASP A 206 -7.18 -0.22 -21.13
N GLY A 207 -6.57 0.30 -20.06
CA GLY A 207 -6.93 1.59 -19.48
C GLY A 207 -8.20 1.58 -18.65
N ALA A 208 -8.79 0.41 -18.42
CA ALA A 208 -9.92 0.25 -17.52
C ALA A 208 -9.47 0.26 -16.05
N LEU A 209 -10.43 0.36 -15.15
CA LEU A 209 -10.23 0.31 -13.72
C LEU A 209 -10.84 -0.98 -13.18
N CYS A 210 -10.06 -1.76 -12.45
CA CYS A 210 -10.58 -2.81 -11.59
C CYS A 210 -10.60 -2.30 -10.16
N TYR A 211 -11.68 -2.50 -9.44
CA TYR A 211 -11.71 -2.23 -8.02
C TYR A 211 -12.36 -3.37 -7.25
N THR A 212 -11.92 -3.51 -6.01
CA THR A 212 -12.40 -4.54 -5.09
C THR A 212 -13.29 -3.91 -4.03
N TYR A 213 -14.31 -4.61 -3.64
CA TYR A 213 -15.14 -4.21 -2.52
C TYR A 213 -15.65 -5.41 -1.74
N SER A 214 -15.93 -5.21 -0.47
CA SER A 214 -16.55 -6.22 0.37
C SER A 214 -18.02 -5.91 0.54
N LEU A 215 -18.84 -6.89 0.28
CA LEU A 215 -20.24 -6.90 0.68
C LEU A 215 -20.41 -8.07 1.61
N GLU A 216 -21.02 -7.87 2.76
CA GLU A 216 -21.30 -8.95 3.69
C GLU A 216 -22.78 -9.00 4.05
N SER A 217 -23.37 -10.19 3.93
CA SER A 217 -24.62 -10.51 4.59
C SER A 217 -24.33 -10.96 6.01
N SER A 218 -24.67 -10.15 6.97
CA SER A 218 -24.84 -10.66 8.33
C SER A 218 -26.23 -11.30 8.43
N PRO A 219 -26.36 -12.59 8.77
CA PRO A 219 -27.65 -13.15 9.13
C PRO A 219 -28.07 -12.50 10.46
N GLY A 220 -28.85 -11.43 10.39
CA GLY A 220 -29.28 -10.61 11.53
C GLY A 220 -29.16 -9.12 11.33
N LEU A 221 -28.41 -8.66 10.32
CA LEU A 221 -28.35 -7.29 9.85
C LEU A 221 -28.77 -7.24 8.38
N ALA A 222 -30.00 -7.60 8.10
CA ALA A 222 -30.65 -7.23 6.85
C ALA A 222 -30.85 -5.71 6.90
N PHE A 223 -30.04 -4.99 6.15
CA PHE A 223 -30.25 -3.55 6.00
C PHE A 223 -31.49 -3.33 5.14
N PHE A 224 -32.58 -3.02 5.79
CA PHE A 224 -33.79 -2.55 5.14
C PHE A 224 -33.62 -1.07 4.77
N ILE A 225 -32.95 -0.80 3.66
CA ILE A 225 -33.19 0.46 2.95
C ILE A 225 -34.30 0.14 1.97
N SER A 226 -35.49 0.67 2.21
CA SER A 226 -36.70 0.50 1.39
C SER A 226 -37.19 -0.95 1.17
N GLY A 227 -37.05 -1.84 2.14
CA GLY A 227 -37.67 -3.18 2.09
C GLY A 227 -36.95 -4.23 1.24
N VAL A 228 -35.74 -3.97 0.77
CA VAL A 228 -34.92 -4.91 -0.01
C VAL A 228 -33.83 -5.48 0.86
N ALA A 229 -33.81 -6.80 1.01
CA ALA A 229 -32.68 -7.52 1.61
C ALA A 229 -31.51 -7.52 0.62
N ILE A 230 -30.40 -6.89 0.98
CA ILE A 230 -29.19 -6.88 0.13
C ILE A 230 -28.32 -8.06 0.55
N ALA A 231 -28.13 -9.00 -0.38
CA ALA A 231 -27.20 -10.11 -0.22
C ALA A 231 -25.76 -9.63 -0.44
N ALA A 232 -24.87 -10.00 0.43
CA ALA A 232 -23.47 -9.65 0.36
C ALA A 232 -22.73 -10.41 -0.74
N LYS A 233 -21.86 -9.69 -1.46
CA LYS A 233 -21.01 -10.27 -2.51
C LYS A 233 -19.59 -9.72 -2.43
N LYS A 234 -18.61 -10.60 -2.38
CA LYS A 234 -17.17 -10.26 -2.48
C LYS A 234 -16.84 -10.13 -3.97
N SER A 235 -16.84 -8.92 -4.49
CA SER A 235 -16.81 -8.72 -5.93
C SER A 235 -15.58 -7.94 -6.38
N LEU A 236 -15.09 -8.31 -7.53
CA LEU A 236 -14.11 -7.57 -8.31
C LEU A 236 -14.82 -7.14 -9.61
N VAL A 237 -14.79 -5.85 -9.90
CA VAL A 237 -15.54 -5.25 -11.01
C VAL A 237 -14.64 -4.39 -11.87
N LYS A 238 -14.86 -4.42 -13.18
CA LYS A 238 -14.12 -3.65 -14.16
C LYS A 238 -14.96 -2.55 -14.78
N TYR A 239 -14.37 -1.35 -14.85
CA TYR A 239 -14.97 -0.17 -15.47
C TYR A 239 -14.09 0.37 -16.59
N ALA A 240 -14.64 0.56 -17.78
CA ALA A 240 -13.97 1.28 -18.86
C ALA A 240 -14.07 2.79 -18.61
N ARG A 241 -12.95 3.48 -18.76
CA ARG A 241 -12.90 4.95 -18.77
C ARG A 241 -13.42 5.45 -20.11
N GLN A 242 -14.26 6.47 -20.09
CA GLN A 242 -14.88 7.10 -21.25
C GLN A 242 -14.73 8.62 -21.20
N GLY A 243 -15.00 9.30 -22.31
CA GLY A 243 -14.96 10.74 -22.41
C GLY A 243 -13.64 11.30 -22.92
N ASP A 244 -13.49 12.60 -22.85
CA ASP A 244 -12.38 13.37 -23.41
C ASP A 244 -11.11 13.43 -22.54
N GLY A 245 -11.13 12.77 -21.41
CA GLY A 245 -10.02 12.77 -20.44
C GLY A 245 -9.97 14.02 -19.55
N SER A 246 -10.85 15.00 -19.74
CA SER A 246 -10.95 16.15 -18.83
C SER A 246 -11.52 15.72 -17.47
N LEU A 247 -11.34 16.58 -16.45
CA LEU A 247 -11.87 16.31 -15.11
C LEU A 247 -13.41 16.20 -15.09
N MET A 248 -14.10 16.93 -15.95
CA MET A 248 -15.57 16.96 -16.01
C MET A 248 -16.14 16.04 -17.08
N GLY A 249 -15.42 15.82 -18.18
CA GLY A 249 -15.85 14.98 -19.31
C GLY A 249 -15.54 13.49 -19.16
N THR A 250 -14.70 13.11 -18.17
CA THR A 250 -14.38 11.69 -17.92
C THR A 250 -15.50 11.00 -17.15
N SER A 251 -15.91 9.82 -17.59
CA SER A 251 -16.86 8.94 -16.92
C SER A 251 -16.37 7.48 -16.88
N PHE A 252 -17.08 6.63 -16.14
CA PHE A 252 -16.72 5.23 -15.98
C PHE A 252 -17.93 4.34 -16.22
N LYS A 253 -17.83 3.42 -17.19
CA LYS A 253 -18.89 2.49 -17.55
C LYS A 253 -18.49 1.07 -17.14
N LYS A 254 -19.35 0.38 -16.39
CA LYS A 254 -19.15 -1.04 -16.02
C LYS A 254 -19.08 -1.89 -17.29
N VAL A 255 -18.03 -2.69 -17.42
CA VAL A 255 -17.81 -3.58 -18.58
C VAL A 255 -17.83 -5.04 -18.21
N SER A 256 -17.35 -5.42 -17.03
CA SER A 256 -17.39 -6.79 -16.54
C SER A 256 -17.36 -6.86 -15.02
N ALA A 257 -17.68 -8.03 -14.49
CA ALA A 257 -17.47 -8.40 -13.12
C ALA A 257 -16.96 -9.85 -13.11
N TRP A 258 -16.03 -10.15 -12.23
CA TRP A 258 -15.55 -11.49 -12.01
C TRP A 258 -16.35 -12.19 -10.92
N PRO A 259 -16.29 -13.55 -10.85
CA PRO A 259 -16.91 -14.28 -9.77
C PRO A 259 -16.33 -13.86 -8.41
N GLU A 260 -17.09 -14.10 -7.36
CA GLU A 260 -16.63 -13.88 -6.01
C GLU A 260 -15.40 -14.72 -5.69
N ARG A 261 -14.43 -14.12 -4.96
CA ARG A 261 -13.32 -14.89 -4.44
C ARG A 261 -13.83 -15.93 -3.43
N PRO A 262 -13.51 -17.20 -3.60
CA PRO A 262 -13.89 -18.21 -2.63
C PRO A 262 -13.28 -17.94 -1.25
N GLY A 263 -14.01 -18.30 -0.20
CA GLY A 263 -13.56 -18.14 1.18
C GLY A 263 -13.93 -16.78 1.81
N PRO A 264 -13.33 -16.44 2.96
CA PRO A 264 -13.72 -15.29 3.76
C PRO A 264 -13.28 -13.95 3.17
N GLY A 265 -13.72 -12.85 3.80
CA GLY A 265 -13.35 -11.48 3.43
C GLY A 265 -11.84 -11.23 3.46
N TRP A 266 -11.38 -10.40 2.54
CA TRP A 266 -9.97 -10.06 2.39
C TRP A 266 -9.72 -8.57 2.12
N VAL A 267 -10.76 -7.83 1.82
CA VAL A 267 -10.72 -6.35 1.73
C VAL A 267 -10.88 -5.78 3.14
N TYR A 268 -10.48 -4.54 3.37
CA TYR A 268 -10.70 -3.88 4.65
C TYR A 268 -12.20 -3.92 5.06
N PRO A 269 -12.55 -4.24 6.30
CA PRO A 269 -11.69 -4.43 7.49
C PRO A 269 -11.19 -5.86 7.75
N GLN A 270 -11.51 -6.86 6.92
CA GLN A 270 -10.97 -8.21 7.07
C GLN A 270 -9.47 -8.30 6.75
N THR A 271 -8.91 -7.28 6.14
CA THR A 271 -7.48 -7.04 5.94
C THR A 271 -6.66 -8.27 5.54
N GLY A 272 -7.13 -8.96 4.51
CA GLY A 272 -6.27 -9.81 3.70
C GLY A 272 -5.28 -8.93 2.94
N GLN A 273 -4.28 -9.56 2.37
CA GLN A 273 -3.21 -8.88 1.66
C GLN A 273 -3.41 -9.05 0.16
N GLY A 274 -3.66 -7.93 -0.55
CA GLY A 274 -3.89 -7.94 -1.99
C GLY A 274 -2.82 -7.12 -2.72
N ILE A 275 -2.25 -7.68 -3.83
CA ILE A 275 -1.24 -6.98 -4.62
C ILE A 275 -1.16 -7.54 -6.04
N LEU A 276 -0.76 -6.71 -7.00
CA LEU A 276 -0.43 -7.14 -8.35
C LEU A 276 0.85 -7.98 -8.37
N LEU A 277 0.85 -9.03 -9.18
CA LEU A 277 2.07 -9.77 -9.50
C LEU A 277 2.87 -9.03 -10.57
N PRO A 278 4.23 -9.17 -10.58
CA PRO A 278 5.06 -8.58 -11.62
C PRO A 278 4.68 -9.08 -13.01
N MET A 279 4.55 -8.15 -13.96
CA MET A 279 4.20 -8.47 -15.34
C MET A 279 5.45 -8.75 -16.17
N GLU A 280 5.36 -9.76 -17.04
CA GLU A 280 6.39 -10.11 -18.03
C GLU A 280 5.99 -9.60 -19.42
N PRO A 281 6.95 -9.24 -20.30
CA PRO A 281 6.64 -8.99 -21.72
C PRO A 281 5.93 -10.19 -22.35
N PRO A 282 4.95 -9.98 -23.23
CA PRO A 282 4.50 -8.73 -23.84
C PRO A 282 3.46 -7.96 -23.03
N TYR A 283 3.30 -8.20 -21.73
CA TYR A 283 2.42 -7.50 -20.77
C TYR A 283 0.92 -7.64 -21.08
N ASN A 284 0.53 -8.74 -21.67
CA ASN A 284 -0.87 -9.06 -21.99
C ASN A 284 -1.60 -9.79 -20.84
N LYS A 285 -0.89 -10.14 -19.80
CA LYS A 285 -1.41 -10.80 -18.61
C LYS A 285 -1.14 -9.97 -17.35
N MET A 286 -2.19 -9.60 -16.64
CA MET A 286 -2.11 -8.89 -15.35
C MET A 286 -2.79 -9.74 -14.29
N GLU A 287 -2.03 -10.24 -13.34
CA GLU A 287 -2.54 -11.07 -12.25
C GLU A 287 -2.52 -10.30 -10.93
N PHE A 288 -3.54 -10.57 -10.13
CA PHE A 288 -3.68 -10.04 -8.78
C PHE A 288 -3.79 -11.20 -7.80
N ILE A 289 -3.00 -11.17 -6.73
CA ILE A 289 -3.07 -12.15 -5.64
C ILE A 289 -3.76 -11.55 -4.43
N ALA A 290 -4.64 -12.32 -3.80
CA ALA A 290 -5.29 -11.98 -2.53
C ALA A 290 -5.08 -13.13 -1.54
N ALA A 291 -4.40 -12.87 -0.43
CA ALA A 291 -4.01 -13.87 0.55
C ALA A 291 -4.46 -13.48 1.97
N GLY A 292 -4.78 -14.47 2.79
CA GLY A 292 -5.18 -14.24 4.17
C GLY A 292 -6.58 -13.61 4.32
N GLY A 293 -6.71 -12.80 5.35
CA GLY A 293 -7.97 -12.16 5.75
C GLY A 293 -8.69 -12.89 6.88
N SER A 294 -9.75 -12.33 7.41
CA SER A 294 -10.51 -12.94 8.49
C SER A 294 -11.38 -14.09 7.99
N ARG A 295 -11.43 -15.21 8.73
CA ARG A 295 -12.23 -16.40 8.34
C ARG A 295 -13.72 -16.22 8.48
N LYS A 296 -14.19 -15.23 9.22
CA LYS A 296 -15.61 -14.98 9.46
C LYS A 296 -15.96 -13.54 9.14
N GLU A 297 -17.16 -13.35 8.69
CA GLU A 297 -17.75 -12.04 8.43
C GLU A 297 -17.89 -11.22 9.72
N ASN A 298 -18.46 -11.79 10.75
CA ASN A 298 -18.54 -11.19 12.09
C ASN A 298 -17.30 -11.55 12.91
N ALA A 299 -16.11 -11.19 12.42
CA ALA A 299 -14.88 -11.51 13.09
C ALA A 299 -14.73 -10.74 14.40
N THR A 300 -14.24 -11.44 15.41
CA THR A 300 -13.81 -10.87 16.69
C THR A 300 -12.29 -10.97 16.80
N GLN A 301 -11.71 -10.41 17.85
CA GLN A 301 -10.29 -10.56 18.17
C GLN A 301 -9.79 -12.02 18.25
N PHE A 302 -10.69 -12.97 18.48
CA PHE A 302 -10.39 -14.40 18.58
C PHE A 302 -10.69 -15.19 17.31
N THR A 303 -11.23 -14.54 16.28
CA THR A 303 -11.55 -15.21 15.02
C THR A 303 -10.26 -15.57 14.29
N PRO A 304 -10.01 -16.86 13.95
CA PRO A 304 -8.82 -17.25 13.22
C PRO A 304 -8.74 -16.54 11.86
N ALA A 305 -7.54 -16.12 11.50
CA ALA A 305 -7.26 -15.63 10.16
C ALA A 305 -7.24 -16.76 9.12
N SER A 306 -7.32 -16.42 7.86
CA SER A 306 -7.20 -17.35 6.74
C SER A 306 -5.73 -17.49 6.32
N ASP A 307 -5.37 -18.68 5.92
CA ASP A 307 -4.12 -19.03 5.26
C ASP A 307 -4.27 -19.21 3.74
N LEU A 308 -5.50 -19.09 3.22
CA LEU A 308 -5.79 -19.28 1.80
C LEU A 308 -5.25 -18.12 0.96
N ALA A 309 -4.68 -18.45 -0.18
CA ALA A 309 -4.27 -17.51 -1.19
C ALA A 309 -4.90 -17.85 -2.54
N TRP A 310 -5.38 -16.84 -3.22
CA TRP A 310 -6.05 -16.93 -4.50
C TRP A 310 -5.48 -15.88 -5.44
N LYS A 311 -5.40 -16.19 -6.72
CA LYS A 311 -5.06 -15.20 -7.76
C LYS A 311 -6.12 -15.14 -8.85
N ILE A 312 -6.15 -14.03 -9.57
CA ILE A 312 -7.05 -13.83 -10.71
C ILE A 312 -6.35 -13.01 -11.78
N GLU A 313 -6.64 -13.31 -13.05
CA GLU A 313 -6.19 -12.53 -14.18
C GLU A 313 -7.16 -11.39 -14.49
N LEU A 314 -6.69 -10.14 -14.41
CA LEU A 314 -7.50 -8.94 -14.62
C LEU A 314 -7.64 -8.54 -16.09
N THR A 315 -6.90 -9.17 -16.98
CA THR A 315 -6.95 -8.96 -18.44
C THR A 315 -7.96 -9.84 -19.13
N ASP A 316 -8.29 -10.99 -18.54
CA ASP A 316 -9.34 -11.90 -19.03
C ASP A 316 -10.67 -11.65 -18.29
N PRO A 317 -11.72 -11.16 -18.96
CA PRO A 317 -13.04 -10.96 -18.34
C PRO A 317 -13.75 -12.25 -17.95
N ALA A 318 -13.31 -13.41 -18.46
CA ALA A 318 -13.83 -14.74 -18.13
C ALA A 318 -13.02 -15.46 -17.05
N ALA A 319 -11.94 -14.85 -16.55
CA ALA A 319 -11.06 -15.45 -15.56
C ALA A 319 -11.82 -15.88 -14.30
N GLN A 320 -11.37 -16.98 -13.73
CA GLN A 320 -11.83 -17.50 -12.45
C GLN A 320 -10.73 -17.31 -11.40
N TRP A 321 -11.11 -17.24 -10.14
CA TRP A 321 -10.13 -17.27 -9.06
C TRP A 321 -9.45 -18.65 -9.00
N GLU A 322 -8.14 -18.63 -9.12
CA GLU A 322 -7.28 -19.81 -9.00
C GLU A 322 -6.75 -19.91 -7.56
N ASN A 323 -6.92 -21.06 -6.95
CA ASN A 323 -6.32 -21.35 -5.65
C ASN A 323 -4.82 -21.60 -5.83
N VAL A 324 -3.99 -20.73 -5.29
CA VAL A 324 -2.52 -20.88 -5.35
C VAL A 324 -1.95 -21.59 -4.12
N GLY A 325 -2.82 -22.11 -3.24
CA GLY A 325 -2.42 -22.88 -2.08
C GLY A 325 -2.66 -22.18 -0.76
N ARG A 326 -1.91 -22.62 0.24
CA ARG A 326 -1.98 -22.09 1.61
C ARG A 326 -0.66 -21.42 1.98
N MET A 327 -0.75 -20.23 2.56
CA MET A 327 0.38 -19.66 3.28
C MET A 327 0.77 -20.59 4.43
N PRO A 328 2.04 -20.68 4.81
CA PRO A 328 2.50 -21.49 5.94
C PRO A 328 1.95 -21.00 7.28
N GLN A 329 1.42 -19.77 7.32
CA GLN A 329 0.76 -19.17 8.48
C GLN A 329 -0.45 -18.36 8.00
N GLU A 330 -1.57 -18.52 8.68
CA GLU A 330 -2.74 -17.66 8.53
C GLU A 330 -2.40 -16.21 8.86
N ARG A 331 -3.01 -15.24 8.15
CA ARG A 331 -2.63 -13.83 8.33
C ARG A 331 -3.78 -12.86 8.10
N VAL A 332 -3.92 -11.93 9.02
CA VAL A 332 -4.79 -10.76 8.95
C VAL A 332 -4.00 -9.53 9.38
N MET A 333 -4.35 -8.35 8.90
CA MET A 333 -3.70 -7.06 9.25
C MET A 333 -2.20 -7.00 8.89
N GLY A 334 -1.76 -7.75 7.90
CA GLY A 334 -0.39 -7.69 7.39
C GLY A 334 -0.26 -6.78 6.19
N ASP A 335 0.96 -6.66 5.69
CA ASP A 335 1.30 -5.83 4.53
C ASP A 335 1.91 -6.69 3.43
N SER A 336 1.60 -6.36 2.16
CA SER A 336 2.18 -6.99 0.99
C SER A 336 3.13 -6.05 0.25
N VAL A 337 4.28 -6.57 -0.20
CA VAL A 337 5.32 -5.79 -0.87
C VAL A 337 5.85 -6.59 -2.06
N ILE A 338 5.92 -5.99 -3.25
CA ILE A 338 6.66 -6.56 -4.38
C ILE A 338 8.15 -6.37 -4.08
N LEU A 339 8.90 -7.45 -4.01
CA LEU A 339 10.33 -7.45 -3.68
C LEU A 339 11.19 -7.25 -4.93
N CYS A 340 12.45 -6.84 -4.72
CA CYS A 340 13.36 -6.53 -5.84
C CYS A 340 13.68 -7.72 -6.75
N ASP A 341 13.46 -8.96 -6.33
CA ASP A 341 13.63 -10.14 -7.19
C ASP A 341 12.32 -10.57 -7.88
N GLY A 342 11.25 -9.78 -7.76
CA GLY A 342 9.94 -10.05 -8.34
C GLY A 342 9.08 -11.00 -7.52
N THR A 343 9.52 -11.45 -6.36
CA THR A 343 8.71 -12.21 -5.42
C THR A 343 7.80 -11.27 -4.60
N ILE A 344 6.80 -11.82 -3.93
CA ILE A 344 5.88 -11.07 -3.07
C ILE A 344 6.19 -11.38 -1.61
N GLY A 345 6.52 -10.37 -0.83
CA GLY A 345 6.70 -10.49 0.61
C GLY A 345 5.42 -10.14 1.37
N PHE A 346 5.03 -10.98 2.32
CA PHE A 346 3.96 -10.74 3.28
C PHE A 346 4.56 -10.53 4.66
N PHE A 347 4.37 -9.32 5.19
CA PHE A 347 4.97 -8.86 6.44
C PHE A 347 3.90 -8.61 7.48
N ASN A 348 4.28 -8.51 8.75
CA ASN A 348 3.42 -8.07 9.85
C ASN A 348 2.15 -8.93 10.02
N GLY A 349 1.22 -8.49 10.86
CA GLY A 349 -0.08 -9.10 11.03
C GLY A 349 -0.15 -10.16 12.13
N ALA A 350 -1.33 -10.75 12.24
CA ALA A 350 -1.67 -11.72 13.26
C ALA A 350 -2.42 -12.94 12.69
N GLY A 351 -2.43 -14.04 13.42
CA GLY A 351 -3.19 -15.26 13.10
C GLY A 351 -4.66 -15.20 13.50
N THR A 352 -5.08 -14.13 14.20
CA THR A 352 -6.48 -13.93 14.62
C THR A 352 -6.87 -12.48 14.49
N GLY A 353 -8.17 -12.21 14.43
CA GLY A 353 -8.73 -10.87 14.54
C GLY A 353 -9.29 -10.30 13.25
N ILE A 354 -9.48 -9.00 13.30
CA ILE A 354 -9.96 -8.13 12.22
C ILE A 354 -9.38 -6.73 12.45
N ALA A 355 -9.32 -5.88 11.43
CA ALA A 355 -8.94 -4.48 11.59
C ALA A 355 -9.88 -3.76 12.56
N GLY A 356 -9.33 -2.95 13.44
CA GLY A 356 -10.05 -2.19 14.44
C GLY A 356 -9.44 -2.31 15.83
N TRP A 357 -10.15 -1.72 16.80
CA TRP A 357 -9.73 -1.72 18.20
C TRP A 357 -10.52 -2.74 19.01
N GLY A 358 -9.80 -3.50 19.82
CA GLY A 358 -10.37 -4.50 20.73
C GLY A 358 -10.33 -4.10 22.19
N THR A 359 -10.42 -5.11 23.07
CA THR A 359 -10.36 -4.94 24.53
C THR A 359 -8.95 -4.58 25.02
N PRO A 360 -8.80 -3.97 26.21
CA PRO A 360 -7.51 -3.72 26.85
C PRO A 360 -6.60 -4.94 26.88
N LEU A 361 -5.33 -4.73 26.63
CA LEU A 361 -4.33 -5.77 26.44
C LEU A 361 -3.02 -5.37 27.10
N THR A 362 -2.41 -6.30 27.85
CA THR A 362 -1.04 -6.20 28.30
C THR A 362 -0.19 -7.17 27.47
N TYR A 363 0.88 -6.68 26.90
CA TYR A 363 1.75 -7.45 26.02
C TYR A 363 3.21 -7.30 26.45
N THR A 364 3.92 -8.41 26.58
CA THR A 364 5.36 -8.40 26.87
C THR A 364 6.12 -8.91 25.67
N TYR A 365 7.00 -8.09 25.12
CA TYR A 365 7.86 -8.45 24.00
C TYR A 365 8.94 -9.50 24.40
N ALA A 366 9.49 -10.16 23.41
CA ALA A 366 10.56 -11.16 23.61
C ALA A 366 11.81 -10.59 24.30
N ASP A 367 12.04 -9.28 24.26
CA ASP A 367 13.12 -8.57 24.95
C ASP A 367 12.75 -8.13 26.37
N GLY A 368 11.59 -8.58 26.89
CA GLY A 368 11.13 -8.31 28.24
C GLY A 368 10.45 -6.96 28.45
N VAL A 369 10.29 -6.13 27.40
CA VAL A 369 9.55 -4.87 27.49
C VAL A 369 8.07 -5.15 27.51
N THR A 370 7.37 -4.68 28.54
CA THR A 370 5.92 -4.81 28.67
C THR A 370 5.23 -3.55 28.18
N TYR A 371 4.25 -3.73 27.32
CA TYR A 371 3.31 -2.71 26.88
C TYR A 371 1.92 -2.99 27.47
N ASN A 372 1.33 -1.97 28.02
CA ASN A 372 0.01 -2.06 28.65
C ASN A 372 -0.96 -1.11 27.93
N CYS A 373 -1.74 -1.66 27.01
CA CYS A 373 -2.77 -0.91 26.30
C CYS A 373 -4.06 -0.87 27.13
N GLN A 374 -4.49 0.31 27.54
CA GLN A 374 -5.70 0.49 28.35
C GLN A 374 -6.92 0.84 27.49
N THR A 375 -6.71 1.49 26.33
CA THR A 375 -7.78 1.95 25.44
C THR A 375 -7.36 1.75 23.99
N HIS A 376 -8.31 1.47 23.10
CA HIS A 376 -8.09 1.35 21.66
C HIS A 376 -7.05 0.28 21.28
N CYS A 377 -7.02 -0.83 21.97
CA CYS A 377 -6.10 -1.93 21.71
C CYS A 377 -6.57 -2.75 20.50
N SER A 378 -5.66 -3.18 19.65
CA SER A 378 -6.02 -4.00 18.48
C SER A 378 -6.53 -5.38 18.88
N MET A 379 -7.23 -5.94 17.93
CA MET A 379 -7.73 -7.29 17.99
C MET A 379 -6.62 -8.29 17.63
N ALA A 380 -5.61 -8.41 18.51
CA ALA A 380 -4.64 -9.47 18.44
C ALA A 380 -4.79 -10.43 19.62
N ASP A 381 -4.30 -11.65 19.46
CA ASP A 381 -4.35 -12.64 20.51
C ASP A 381 -3.54 -12.20 21.75
N ARG A 382 -4.19 -12.33 22.92
CA ARG A 382 -3.62 -11.97 24.21
C ARG A 382 -2.41 -12.82 24.62
N ASP A 383 -2.26 -13.99 24.06
CA ASP A 383 -1.23 -14.96 24.47
C ASP A 383 0.07 -14.85 23.66
N GLY A 384 0.17 -13.92 22.70
CA GLY A 384 1.34 -13.74 21.85
C GLY A 384 1.65 -14.92 20.93
N ARG A 385 0.74 -15.90 20.84
CA ARG A 385 0.94 -17.11 20.04
C ARG A 385 0.67 -16.92 18.56
N PHE A 386 -0.09 -15.89 18.19
CA PHE A 386 -0.59 -15.66 16.83
C PHE A 386 -0.03 -14.42 16.16
N GLU A 387 0.95 -13.76 16.74
CA GLU A 387 1.69 -12.69 16.10
C GLU A 387 2.66 -13.23 15.06
N HIS A 388 2.68 -12.64 13.88
CA HIS A 388 3.53 -13.10 12.79
C HIS A 388 4.74 -12.19 12.61
N ARG A 389 5.86 -12.58 13.21
CA ARG A 389 7.14 -11.86 13.11
C ARG A 389 8.01 -12.30 11.94
N ALA A 390 7.84 -13.53 11.46
CA ALA A 390 8.52 -14.00 10.26
C ALA A 390 7.75 -13.54 9.03
N PRO A 391 8.43 -12.96 8.01
CA PRO A 391 7.80 -12.74 6.72
C PRO A 391 7.55 -14.06 6.00
N ILE A 392 6.59 -14.05 5.07
CA ILE A 392 6.35 -15.10 4.10
C ILE A 392 6.70 -14.53 2.74
N ILE A 393 7.41 -15.29 1.90
CA ILE A 393 7.69 -14.90 0.52
C ILE A 393 6.99 -15.88 -0.41
N TYR A 394 6.23 -15.33 -1.36
CA TYR A 394 5.59 -16.06 -2.45
C TYR A 394 6.37 -15.81 -3.74
N ASP A 395 6.74 -16.87 -4.44
CA ASP A 395 7.35 -16.79 -5.76
C ASP A 395 6.30 -17.02 -6.85
N PRO A 396 5.92 -15.98 -7.63
CA PRO A 396 4.91 -16.13 -8.68
C PRO A 396 5.31 -17.09 -9.80
N LYS A 397 6.61 -17.37 -9.98
CA LYS A 397 7.10 -18.27 -11.03
C LYS A 397 6.91 -19.73 -10.68
N THR A 398 7.11 -20.07 -9.42
CA THR A 398 6.98 -21.46 -8.95
C THR A 398 5.62 -21.73 -8.30
N GLY A 399 4.89 -20.67 -7.94
CA GLY A 399 3.65 -20.77 -7.16
C GLY A 399 3.88 -21.16 -5.70
N ALA A 400 5.12 -21.15 -5.22
CA ALA A 400 5.50 -21.63 -3.90
C ALA A 400 5.61 -20.49 -2.86
N PHE A 401 5.22 -20.82 -1.63
CA PHE A 401 5.51 -20.02 -0.45
C PHE A 401 6.77 -20.55 0.25
N THR A 402 7.52 -19.65 0.92
CA THR A 402 8.55 -20.09 1.86
C THR A 402 7.94 -20.92 2.98
N GLU A 403 8.71 -21.85 3.54
CA GLU A 403 8.27 -22.66 4.67
C GLU A 403 8.03 -21.81 5.92
N ARG A 404 7.18 -22.32 6.80
CA ARG A 404 6.88 -21.66 8.09
C ARG A 404 8.15 -21.43 8.88
N ASP A 405 8.32 -20.19 9.37
CA ASP A 405 9.44 -19.76 10.21
C ASP A 405 10.86 -20.00 9.63
N SER A 406 10.95 -20.28 8.32
CA SER A 406 12.25 -20.46 7.63
C SER A 406 13.03 -19.14 7.48
N LEU A 407 12.34 -18.00 7.58
CA LEU A 407 12.95 -16.68 7.51
C LEU A 407 13.14 -16.07 8.90
N ALA A 408 14.10 -15.18 9.01
CA ALA A 408 14.40 -14.52 10.29
C ALA A 408 13.17 -13.73 10.80
N LYS A 409 12.90 -13.84 12.09
CA LYS A 409 11.79 -13.17 12.78
C LYS A 409 12.16 -11.75 13.17
N ALA A 410 11.24 -10.81 13.00
CA ALA A 410 11.34 -9.46 13.56
C ALA A 410 11.40 -9.51 15.09
N VAL A 411 12.00 -8.50 15.70
CA VAL A 411 12.05 -8.41 17.18
C VAL A 411 10.67 -8.01 17.70
N ARG A 412 9.96 -7.14 16.97
CA ARG A 412 8.65 -6.61 17.37
C ARG A 412 7.52 -7.20 16.54
N PRO A 413 6.41 -7.58 17.16
CA PRO A 413 5.17 -7.83 16.44
C PRO A 413 4.61 -6.50 15.95
N ARG A 414 4.03 -6.52 14.75
CA ARG A 414 3.35 -5.37 14.16
C ARG A 414 2.03 -5.84 13.60
N LEU A 415 0.97 -5.31 14.17
CA LEU A 415 -0.40 -5.74 13.96
C LEU A 415 -1.18 -4.69 13.17
N TYR A 416 -2.43 -4.43 13.54
CA TYR A 416 -3.23 -3.37 12.94
C TYR A 416 -2.49 -2.02 12.96
N HIS A 417 -2.62 -1.24 11.90
CA HIS A 417 -1.90 0.01 11.70
C HIS A 417 -0.38 -0.14 11.52
N SER A 418 0.07 -1.32 11.14
CA SER A 418 1.44 -1.47 10.63
C SER A 418 1.59 -0.99 9.20
N SER A 419 2.81 -0.85 8.76
CA SER A 419 3.18 -0.56 7.37
C SER A 419 4.46 -1.25 6.96
N ALA A 420 4.58 -1.61 5.69
CA ALA A 420 5.81 -2.17 5.09
C ALA A 420 6.07 -1.51 3.74
N VAL A 421 7.29 -1.00 3.53
CA VAL A 421 7.70 -0.36 2.27
C VAL A 421 9.06 -0.87 1.79
N LEU A 422 9.17 -1.07 0.47
CA LEU A 422 10.43 -1.44 -0.18
C LEU A 422 11.34 -0.22 -0.30
N LEU A 423 12.55 -0.33 0.23
CA LEU A 423 13.58 0.70 0.16
C LEU A 423 14.43 0.57 -1.12
N PRO A 424 15.10 1.65 -1.57
CA PRO A 424 16.04 1.57 -2.69
C PRO A 424 17.22 0.62 -2.47
N SER A 425 17.56 0.30 -1.22
CA SER A 425 18.52 -0.77 -0.88
C SER A 425 18.04 -2.18 -1.23
N CYS A 426 16.77 -2.33 -1.66
CA CYS A 426 16.06 -3.59 -1.81
C CYS A 426 15.81 -4.33 -0.46
N GLN A 427 15.89 -3.62 0.63
CA GLN A 427 15.42 -4.05 1.95
C GLN A 427 13.98 -3.58 2.16
N VAL A 428 13.29 -4.15 3.14
CA VAL A 428 11.92 -3.75 3.49
C VAL A 428 11.93 -3.11 4.89
N MET A 429 11.48 -1.86 4.98
CA MET A 429 11.24 -1.21 6.26
C MET A 429 9.82 -1.52 6.72
N VAL A 430 9.69 -2.01 7.94
CA VAL A 430 8.41 -2.21 8.63
C VAL A 430 8.31 -1.27 9.82
N SER A 431 7.13 -0.72 10.06
CA SER A 431 6.87 0.23 11.14
C SER A 431 5.40 0.20 11.59
N GLY A 432 5.01 1.05 12.52
CA GLY A 432 3.73 0.93 13.21
C GLY A 432 3.85 -0.23 14.20
N SER A 433 2.93 -0.65 14.87
CA SER A 433 1.49 -0.45 14.96
C SER A 433 1.20 0.33 16.26
N ASP A 434 0.15 1.13 16.27
CA ASP A 434 -0.27 1.87 17.48
C ASP A 434 -0.75 0.94 18.60
N VAL A 435 -1.17 -0.22 18.22
CA VAL A 435 -1.65 -1.30 19.07
C VAL A 435 -0.61 -1.87 20.00
N THR A 436 0.61 -1.95 19.52
CA THR A 436 1.73 -2.47 20.29
C THR A 436 2.47 -1.39 21.06
N GLY A 437 2.12 -0.12 20.85
CA GLY A 437 2.76 1.03 21.48
C GLY A 437 4.21 1.25 21.06
N ASP A 438 4.68 0.51 20.05
CA ASP A 438 6.07 0.56 19.60
C ASP A 438 6.27 1.65 18.54
N THR A 439 6.99 2.69 18.90
CA THR A 439 7.39 3.80 18.01
C THR A 439 8.75 3.56 17.36
N THR A 440 9.08 2.32 17.01
CA THR A 440 10.29 1.97 16.28
C THR A 440 9.97 1.38 14.91
N ALA A 441 10.95 1.33 14.04
CA ALA A 441 10.92 0.58 12.80
C ALA A 441 12.01 -0.51 12.81
N GLU A 442 11.85 -1.47 11.91
CA GLU A 442 12.83 -2.52 11.64
C GLU A 442 13.05 -2.62 10.14
N VAL A 443 14.24 -3.00 9.72
CA VAL A 443 14.57 -3.21 8.31
C VAL A 443 14.93 -4.68 8.09
N TYR A 444 14.20 -5.30 7.18
CA TYR A 444 14.41 -6.68 6.75
C TYR A 444 15.30 -6.75 5.51
N SER A 445 16.30 -7.61 5.55
CA SER A 445 17.15 -7.95 4.41
C SER A 445 16.70 -9.30 3.83
N PRO A 446 15.99 -9.30 2.68
CA PRO A 446 15.55 -10.54 2.04
C PRO A 446 16.70 -11.43 1.56
N PRO A 447 16.46 -12.75 1.36
CA PRO A 447 17.50 -13.70 0.96
C PRO A 447 18.24 -13.36 -0.34
N TYR A 448 17.58 -12.72 -1.30
CA TYR A 448 18.21 -12.34 -2.57
C TYR A 448 19.38 -11.35 -2.42
N LEU A 449 19.44 -10.60 -1.33
CA LEU A 449 20.56 -9.68 -1.08
C LEU A 449 21.89 -10.40 -0.79
N PHE A 450 21.83 -11.71 -0.56
CA PHE A 450 22.97 -12.56 -0.21
C PHE A 450 23.34 -13.57 -1.32
N ARG A 451 22.77 -13.43 -2.53
CA ARG A 451 22.98 -14.36 -3.67
C ARG A 451 24.28 -14.14 -4.45
N GLY A 452 25.21 -13.34 -3.95
CA GLY A 452 26.51 -13.09 -4.56
C GLY A 452 26.80 -11.60 -4.79
N PRO A 453 27.83 -11.26 -5.60
CA PRO A 453 28.19 -9.89 -5.89
C PRO A 453 27.03 -9.16 -6.58
N ARG A 454 26.61 -8.06 -5.98
CA ARG A 454 25.49 -7.26 -6.49
C ARG A 454 25.97 -6.33 -7.62
N PRO A 455 25.26 -6.21 -8.74
CA PRO A 455 25.53 -5.17 -9.71
C PRO A 455 25.30 -3.78 -9.08
N VAL A 456 26.05 -2.80 -9.52
CA VAL A 456 25.95 -1.42 -9.03
C VAL A 456 25.54 -0.52 -10.18
N ILE A 457 24.38 0.12 -10.08
CA ILE A 457 23.99 1.19 -11.00
C ILE A 457 24.79 2.43 -10.62
N VAL A 458 25.65 2.88 -11.52
CA VAL A 458 26.53 4.04 -11.34
C VAL A 458 25.80 5.33 -11.69
N SER A 459 24.98 5.29 -12.73
CA SER A 459 24.12 6.40 -13.16
C SER A 459 23.00 5.90 -14.06
N GLY A 460 21.93 6.67 -14.18
CA GLY A 460 20.80 6.37 -15.04
C GLY A 460 19.97 7.62 -15.33
N SER A 461 18.92 7.47 -16.13
CA SER A 461 17.95 8.53 -16.32
C SER A 461 17.14 8.72 -15.03
N ASP A 462 17.15 9.92 -14.46
CA ASP A 462 16.36 10.26 -13.26
C ASP A 462 14.88 10.56 -13.58
N ALA A 463 14.60 10.79 -14.87
CA ALA A 463 13.26 11.06 -15.38
C ALA A 463 13.11 10.59 -16.82
N ILE A 464 11.95 10.02 -17.13
CA ILE A 464 11.56 9.63 -18.49
C ILE A 464 10.08 9.95 -18.72
N VAL A 465 9.68 9.97 -19.98
CA VAL A 465 8.27 9.97 -20.39
C VAL A 465 7.82 8.53 -20.65
N GLN A 466 6.56 8.21 -20.38
CA GLN A 466 5.97 6.89 -20.66
C GLN A 466 6.33 6.38 -22.06
N GLY A 467 6.77 5.13 -22.14
CA GLY A 467 7.18 4.48 -23.40
C GLY A 467 8.58 4.85 -23.89
N GLN A 468 9.27 5.82 -23.29
CA GLN A 468 10.65 6.12 -23.63
C GLN A 468 11.61 5.12 -22.96
N PRO A 469 12.67 4.68 -23.67
CA PRO A 469 13.65 3.76 -23.08
C PRO A 469 14.40 4.42 -21.92
N LEU A 470 14.80 3.60 -20.96
CA LEU A 470 15.56 4.00 -19.79
C LEU A 470 17.01 3.52 -19.95
N SER A 471 17.96 4.45 -19.91
CA SER A 471 19.39 4.12 -19.99
C SER A 471 20.02 4.07 -18.60
N VAL A 472 20.85 3.06 -18.35
CA VAL A 472 21.62 2.92 -17.11
C VAL A 472 23.08 2.57 -17.43
N LYS A 473 24.01 3.11 -16.62
CA LYS A 473 25.40 2.68 -16.54
C LYS A 473 25.59 1.89 -15.27
N TYR A 474 26.27 0.77 -15.36
CA TYR A 474 26.44 -0.12 -14.21
C TYR A 474 27.80 -0.81 -14.22
N THR A 475 28.21 -1.32 -13.08
CA THR A 475 29.30 -2.28 -12.93
C THR A 475 28.76 -3.58 -12.38
N SER A 476 29.28 -4.71 -12.86
CA SER A 476 28.89 -6.03 -12.38
C SER A 476 29.99 -7.03 -12.61
N GLN A 477 30.19 -7.96 -11.68
CA GLN A 477 31.08 -9.11 -11.84
C GLN A 477 30.42 -10.26 -12.62
N GLU A 478 29.10 -10.29 -12.65
CA GLU A 478 28.29 -11.29 -13.34
C GLU A 478 27.45 -10.61 -14.44
N PRO A 479 27.12 -11.33 -15.52
CA PRO A 479 26.25 -10.78 -16.55
C PRO A 479 24.91 -10.31 -16.00
N VAL A 480 24.51 -9.10 -16.33
CA VAL A 480 23.18 -8.57 -16.08
C VAL A 480 22.26 -9.05 -17.19
N THR A 481 21.18 -9.76 -16.83
CA THR A 481 20.29 -10.44 -17.78
C THR A 481 18.86 -9.92 -17.77
N LYS A 482 18.42 -9.27 -16.70
CA LYS A 482 17.07 -8.76 -16.52
C LYS A 482 17.08 -7.44 -15.78
N ALA A 483 16.02 -6.68 -15.96
CA ALA A 483 15.73 -5.51 -15.14
C ALA A 483 14.27 -5.57 -14.66
N LEU A 484 14.03 -5.12 -13.44
CA LEU A 484 12.70 -4.99 -12.87
C LEU A 484 12.43 -3.51 -12.61
N LEU A 485 11.32 -2.99 -13.13
CA LEU A 485 10.80 -1.68 -12.83
C LEU A 485 9.71 -1.82 -11.78
N LEU A 486 9.92 -1.26 -10.60
CA LEU A 486 8.98 -1.29 -9.48
C LEU A 486 8.44 0.11 -9.23
N ARG A 487 7.14 0.28 -9.17
CA ARG A 487 6.57 1.53 -8.69
C ARG A 487 6.79 1.63 -7.18
N THR A 488 7.29 2.78 -6.71
CA THR A 488 7.39 3.02 -5.26
C THR A 488 5.98 3.07 -4.68
N SER A 489 5.70 2.21 -3.71
CA SER A 489 4.37 2.12 -3.12
C SER A 489 4.23 3.05 -1.93
N ALA A 490 2.99 3.52 -1.75
CA ALA A 490 2.50 4.10 -0.54
C ALA A 490 1.65 3.05 0.17
N THR A 491 1.82 2.85 1.47
CA THR A 491 1.12 1.80 2.20
C THR A 491 0.45 2.30 3.46
N THR A 492 -0.68 1.70 3.76
CA THR A 492 -1.42 1.82 5.03
C THR A 492 -2.45 0.70 5.12
N HIS A 493 -2.78 0.22 6.32
CA HIS A 493 -3.93 -0.67 6.57
C HIS A 493 -4.01 -1.88 5.60
N SER A 494 -2.89 -2.54 5.33
CA SER A 494 -2.78 -3.64 4.35
C SER A 494 -2.99 -3.21 2.88
N MET A 495 -2.99 -1.91 2.59
CA MET A 495 -3.22 -1.35 1.25
C MET A 495 -1.93 -0.82 0.64
N PRO A 496 -1.32 -1.52 -0.32
CA PRO A 496 -0.21 -0.99 -1.12
C PRO A 496 -0.78 -0.20 -2.31
N PHE A 497 -1.01 1.11 -2.13
CA PHE A 497 -1.54 1.97 -3.19
C PHE A 497 -0.59 2.02 -4.39
N ASP A 498 -1.16 1.89 -5.59
CA ASP A 498 -0.44 1.97 -6.87
C ASP A 498 0.71 0.97 -7.05
N ALA A 499 0.86 -0.04 -6.17
CA ALA A 499 1.93 -1.03 -6.26
C ALA A 499 1.90 -1.78 -7.59
N ARG A 500 3.03 -1.80 -8.31
CA ARG A 500 3.16 -2.40 -9.64
C ARG A 500 4.61 -2.72 -9.95
N ALA A 501 4.85 -3.81 -10.69
CA ALA A 501 6.17 -4.16 -11.19
C ALA A 501 6.12 -4.73 -12.61
N LEU A 502 7.15 -4.43 -13.41
CA LEU A 502 7.29 -4.89 -14.79
C LEU A 502 8.71 -5.35 -15.03
N TRP A 503 8.86 -6.54 -15.55
CA TRP A 503 10.13 -7.02 -16.08
C TRP A 503 10.41 -6.31 -17.41
N LEU A 504 11.57 -5.69 -17.53
CA LEU A 504 11.94 -4.93 -18.72
C LEU A 504 12.97 -5.72 -19.55
N PRO A 505 12.76 -5.84 -20.88
CA PRO A 505 13.79 -6.31 -21.78
C PRO A 505 15.01 -5.39 -21.75
N ILE A 506 16.19 -5.99 -21.84
CA ILE A 506 17.46 -5.27 -21.97
C ILE A 506 17.90 -5.32 -23.42
N LYS A 507 18.03 -4.15 -24.06
CA LYS A 507 18.70 -4.04 -25.36
C LYS A 507 20.21 -4.10 -25.17
N PRO A 508 20.89 -5.01 -25.85
CA PRO A 508 22.34 -5.00 -25.89
C PRO A 508 22.88 -3.65 -26.41
N THR A 509 23.93 -3.18 -25.78
CA THR A 509 24.66 -2.00 -26.24
C THR A 509 26.07 -2.42 -26.64
N SER A 510 26.71 -1.66 -27.55
CA SER A 510 28.11 -1.89 -27.90
C SER A 510 29.10 -1.50 -26.80
N THR A 511 28.62 -0.79 -25.77
CA THR A 511 29.45 -0.28 -24.68
C THR A 511 29.27 -1.17 -23.44
N PRO A 512 30.30 -1.85 -22.96
CA PRO A 512 30.26 -2.62 -21.72
C PRO A 512 29.84 -1.75 -20.54
N GLY A 513 29.06 -2.31 -19.64
CA GLY A 513 28.56 -1.60 -18.46
C GLY A 513 27.45 -0.58 -18.75
N GLN A 514 26.84 -0.64 -19.92
CA GLN A 514 25.64 0.13 -20.26
C GLN A 514 24.50 -0.81 -20.64
N ALA A 515 23.29 -0.42 -20.27
CA ALA A 515 22.06 -1.10 -20.69
C ALA A 515 20.99 -0.07 -21.07
N VAL A 516 20.24 -0.39 -22.11
CA VAL A 516 19.01 0.31 -22.48
C VAL A 516 17.85 -0.61 -22.17
N LEU A 517 16.98 -0.18 -21.27
CA LEU A 517 15.82 -0.92 -20.82
C LEU A 517 14.61 -0.48 -21.62
N GLU A 518 13.92 -1.43 -22.24
CA GLU A 518 12.75 -1.14 -23.06
C GLU A 518 11.52 -0.95 -22.19
N MET A 519 11.03 0.27 -22.12
CA MET A 519 9.76 0.56 -21.48
C MET A 519 8.60 0.07 -22.35
N PRO A 520 7.51 -0.45 -21.74
CA PRO A 520 6.34 -0.82 -22.50
C PRO A 520 5.76 0.39 -23.25
N ALA A 521 5.39 0.18 -24.51
CA ALA A 521 4.78 1.23 -25.34
C ALA A 521 3.38 1.64 -24.86
N ASN A 522 2.67 0.72 -24.17
CA ASN A 522 1.37 0.98 -23.60
C ASN A 522 1.50 1.80 -22.31
N PRO A 523 1.03 3.06 -22.28
CA PRO A 523 1.18 3.94 -21.14
C PRO A 523 0.35 3.51 -19.92
N ASN A 524 -0.68 2.68 -20.10
CA ASN A 524 -1.47 2.14 -18.99
C ASN A 524 -0.66 1.21 -18.06
N LEU A 525 0.44 0.66 -18.57
CA LEU A 525 1.33 -0.20 -17.81
C LEU A 525 2.22 0.58 -16.86
N THR A 526 2.49 1.84 -17.19
CA THR A 526 3.36 2.73 -16.40
C THR A 526 2.69 4.07 -16.12
N PRO A 527 1.57 4.12 -15.36
CA PRO A 527 0.99 5.39 -14.93
C PRO A 527 2.03 6.32 -14.31
N PRO A 528 1.93 7.64 -14.50
CA PRO A 528 2.90 8.58 -13.97
C PRO A 528 3.13 8.43 -12.47
N GLY A 529 4.40 8.51 -12.04
CA GLY A 529 4.77 8.29 -10.64
C GLY A 529 6.26 8.09 -10.47
N MET A 530 6.67 7.77 -9.27
CA MET A 530 8.03 7.36 -8.99
C MET A 530 8.16 5.85 -9.14
N TYR A 531 9.22 5.44 -9.81
CA TYR A 531 9.59 4.05 -10.01
C TYR A 531 11.03 3.82 -9.56
N MET A 532 11.38 2.57 -9.43
CA MET A 532 12.72 2.12 -9.08
C MET A 532 13.13 1.02 -10.05
N VAL A 533 14.29 1.18 -10.69
CA VAL A 533 14.89 0.17 -11.56
C VAL A 533 15.87 -0.66 -10.77
N VAL A 534 15.78 -1.98 -10.91
CA VAL A 534 16.67 -2.96 -10.29
C VAL A 534 17.24 -3.87 -11.38
N LEU A 535 18.56 -3.99 -11.44
CA LEU A 535 19.25 -4.90 -12.37
C LEU A 535 19.44 -6.26 -11.71
N HIS A 536 19.31 -7.32 -12.51
CA HIS A 536 19.45 -8.70 -12.07
C HIS A 536 20.57 -9.40 -12.80
N THR A 537 21.43 -10.08 -12.06
CA THR A 537 22.44 -10.96 -12.65
C THR A 537 21.84 -12.33 -13.00
N ALA A 538 22.53 -13.09 -13.85
CA ALA A 538 22.14 -14.47 -14.17
C ALA A 538 22.02 -15.38 -12.94
N LYS A 539 22.78 -15.12 -11.88
CA LYS A 539 22.74 -15.86 -10.61
C LYS A 539 21.70 -15.33 -9.61
N GLY A 540 20.89 -14.33 -10.00
CA GLY A 540 19.81 -13.79 -9.19
C GLY A 540 20.23 -12.77 -8.13
N ALA A 541 21.47 -12.24 -8.18
CA ALA A 541 21.84 -11.09 -7.38
C ALA A 541 21.20 -9.82 -7.97
N VAL A 542 20.75 -8.91 -7.11
CA VAL A 542 20.03 -7.70 -7.50
C VAL A 542 20.84 -6.43 -7.16
N SER A 543 20.74 -5.39 -7.97
CA SER A 543 21.33 -4.08 -7.66
C SER A 543 20.56 -3.40 -6.52
N ASN A 544 21.08 -2.27 -6.03
CA ASN A 544 20.21 -1.27 -5.41
C ASN A 544 19.27 -0.70 -6.48
N GLY A 545 18.12 -0.22 -6.05
CA GLY A 545 17.18 0.46 -6.91
C GLY A 545 17.67 1.86 -7.28
N HIS A 546 17.61 2.18 -8.56
CA HIS A 546 17.77 3.54 -9.08
C HIS A 546 16.40 4.15 -9.27
N ILE A 547 16.12 5.24 -8.55
CA ILE A 547 14.81 5.89 -8.61
C ILE A 547 14.69 6.73 -9.88
N VAL A 548 13.59 6.54 -10.60
CA VAL A 548 13.25 7.24 -11.83
C VAL A 548 11.82 7.77 -11.78
N SER A 549 11.65 9.03 -12.14
CA SER A 549 10.32 9.64 -12.32
C SER A 549 9.78 9.34 -13.71
N VAL A 550 8.60 8.73 -13.79
CA VAL A 550 7.89 8.48 -15.05
C VAL A 550 6.81 9.54 -15.22
N TYR A 551 6.95 10.36 -16.23
CA TYR A 551 6.01 11.43 -16.57
C TYR A 551 5.03 10.98 -17.65
N GLN A 552 3.88 11.64 -17.68
CA GLN A 552 2.86 11.45 -18.70
C GLN A 552 3.42 11.73 -20.10
N ARG A 553 3.02 10.88 -21.05
CA ARG A 553 3.19 11.16 -22.48
C ARG A 553 2.11 12.18 -22.90
N LYS A 554 2.56 13.34 -23.34
CA LYS A 554 1.69 14.39 -23.92
C LYS A 554 1.22 14.03 -25.32
#